data_42506bf13f8a5e2096965d971713df3d
#
_entry.id   42506bf13f8a5e2096965d971713df3d
#
_cell.length_a   1.000
_cell.length_b   1.000
_cell.length_c   1.000
_cell.angle_alpha   90.00
_cell.angle_beta   90.00
_cell.angle_gamma   90.00
#
_symmetry.space_group_name_H-M   'P 1'
#
loop_
_entity.id
_entity.type
_entity.pdbx_description
1 polymer ?
#
loop_
_entity_poly.entity_id
_entity_poly.type
_entity_poly.pdbx_seq_one_letter_code
_entity_poly.pdbx_strand_id
1 'polypeptide(L)'
;MPYERLKNARRVVVKVGSNVVTAHNSLNTNAIQSITYQICMLIDRGLEVLLVSSGALAAGLRRLGLDRRPDEIPQRQAIAAVGQSGLIKAYEAAFGGWNALLTWKVVPIINENDTVMVEEIKLGDNDNLSAMIALLMDADFLINLTDIDGLYTKDPRRWPDAELIPEVSVFKKEIETFASSIPGALGTGGMLSKIRAAKKVTSAGVPMIIAKGDKPDILIRLMDGEKHGTYFVPKSERMASRKCWIAYTLKPKGRLILDDGAVQALIHHGKSLLPIGIVDVEGEFDVGAAVEFADTAQEKLGIGLVNYTASDIRAIKGLKTLQIKERLGFKPYDEVIHRDNLVVTPP
;
A
#
# COMPACT_ATOMS: atom_id res chain seq x y z
N MET A 1 -3.71 23.32 -8.88
CA MET A 1 -2.29 22.87 -8.69
C MET A 1 -2.24 21.61 -7.84
N PRO A 2 -1.19 20.74 -7.93
CA PRO A 2 -1.18 19.46 -7.21
C PRO A 2 -1.43 19.56 -5.71
N TYR A 3 -0.76 20.48 -5.03
CA TYR A 3 -0.88 20.67 -3.57
C TYR A 3 -2.22 21.29 -3.13
N GLU A 4 -2.97 21.93 -4.01
CA GLU A 4 -4.31 22.46 -3.68
C GLU A 4 -5.35 21.35 -3.46
N ARG A 5 -5.11 20.16 -4.02
CA ARG A 5 -5.96 18.99 -3.76
C ARG A 5 -5.95 18.58 -2.29
N LEU A 6 -4.85 18.85 -1.56
CA LEU A 6 -4.75 18.53 -0.13
C LEU A 6 -5.76 19.31 0.71
N LYS A 7 -6.05 20.57 0.35
CA LYS A 7 -7.05 21.41 1.05
C LYS A 7 -8.46 20.81 1.03
N ASN A 8 -8.76 20.00 0.02
CA ASN A 8 -10.06 19.36 -0.16
C ASN A 8 -10.07 17.90 0.26
N ALA A 9 -8.96 17.37 0.81
CA ALA A 9 -8.89 16.01 1.29
C ALA A 9 -9.80 15.80 2.50
N ARG A 10 -10.43 14.65 2.57
CA ARG A 10 -11.26 14.22 3.71
C ARG A 10 -10.59 13.11 4.50
N ARG A 11 -9.91 12.20 3.81
CA ARG A 11 -9.23 11.05 4.42
C ARG A 11 -7.79 10.98 3.98
N VAL A 12 -6.87 10.92 4.95
CA VAL A 12 -5.44 10.91 4.72
C VAL A 12 -4.80 9.75 5.47
N VAL A 13 -3.95 8.99 4.79
CA VAL A 13 -3.07 8.03 5.46
C VAL A 13 -1.72 8.71 5.68
N VAL A 14 -1.29 8.76 6.93
CA VAL A 14 0.02 9.26 7.34
C VAL A 14 0.90 8.08 7.72
N LYS A 15 1.98 7.86 6.98
CA LYS A 15 2.98 6.86 7.33
C LYS A 15 4.20 7.54 7.95
N VAL A 16 4.67 7.02 9.07
CA VAL A 16 5.84 7.54 9.77
C VAL A 16 6.95 6.50 9.78
N GLY A 17 8.10 6.87 9.20
CA GLY A 17 9.27 6.01 9.12
C GLY A 17 9.98 5.83 10.46
N SER A 18 10.71 4.71 10.62
CA SER A 18 11.45 4.40 11.86
C SER A 18 12.37 5.55 12.25
N ASN A 19 13.15 6.10 11.31
CA ASN A 19 14.10 7.18 11.58
C ASN A 19 13.46 8.48 12.09
N VAL A 20 12.16 8.66 11.94
CA VAL A 20 11.41 9.81 12.48
C VAL A 20 11.01 9.57 13.92
N VAL A 21 10.46 8.38 14.22
CA VAL A 21 9.93 8.04 15.54
C VAL A 21 10.94 7.36 16.46
N THR A 22 12.20 7.22 16.04
CA THR A 22 13.26 6.63 16.89
C THR A 22 14.48 7.52 16.96
N ALA A 23 15.15 7.49 18.12
CA ALA A 23 16.44 8.12 18.36
C ALA A 23 17.26 7.25 19.33
N HIS A 24 18.55 7.02 19.00
CA HIS A 24 19.47 6.28 19.87
C HIS A 24 18.89 4.95 20.40
N ASN A 25 18.41 4.09 19.51
CA ASN A 25 17.77 2.79 19.83
C ASN A 25 16.55 2.88 20.77
N SER A 26 15.87 4.02 20.80
CA SER A 26 14.65 4.22 21.58
C SER A 26 13.60 5.00 20.78
N LEU A 27 12.38 5.06 21.29
CA LEU A 27 11.36 5.94 20.71
C LEU A 27 11.71 7.42 20.96
N ASN A 28 11.55 8.22 19.90
CA ASN A 28 11.63 9.68 19.98
C ASN A 28 10.26 10.23 20.41
N THR A 29 10.06 10.37 21.71
CA THR A 29 8.79 10.82 22.29
C THR A 29 8.40 12.22 21.81
N ASN A 30 9.35 13.12 21.58
CA ASN A 30 9.09 14.47 21.11
C ASN A 30 8.55 14.45 19.66
N ALA A 31 9.12 13.62 18.78
CA ALA A 31 8.62 13.45 17.43
C ALA A 31 7.22 12.82 17.42
N ILE A 32 6.99 11.81 18.26
CA ILE A 32 5.67 11.18 18.42
C ILE A 32 4.65 12.22 18.88
N GLN A 33 4.95 13.01 19.90
CA GLN A 33 4.09 14.08 20.41
C GLN A 33 3.79 15.13 19.34
N SER A 34 4.81 15.61 18.62
CA SER A 34 4.64 16.60 17.55
C SER A 34 3.73 16.09 16.44
N ILE A 35 3.95 14.86 15.97
CA ILE A 35 3.12 14.26 14.91
C ILE A 35 1.69 14.04 15.40
N THR A 36 1.53 13.53 16.63
CA THR A 36 0.22 13.30 17.25
C THR A 36 -0.56 14.62 17.39
N TYR A 37 0.11 15.68 17.86
CA TYR A 37 -0.49 17.01 17.93
C TYR A 37 -1.03 17.48 16.56
N GLN A 38 -0.20 17.37 15.52
CA GLN A 38 -0.60 17.76 14.17
C GLN A 38 -1.78 16.91 13.66
N ILE A 39 -1.78 15.59 13.92
CA ILE A 39 -2.90 14.70 13.57
C ILE A 39 -4.18 15.16 14.27
N CYS A 40 -4.14 15.49 15.57
CA CYS A 40 -5.29 15.99 16.29
C CYS A 40 -5.82 17.30 15.68
N MET A 41 -4.94 18.23 15.32
CA MET A 41 -5.33 19.47 14.62
C MET A 41 -6.02 19.22 13.29
N LEU A 42 -5.57 18.20 12.54
CA LEU A 42 -6.23 17.81 11.29
C LEU A 42 -7.61 17.20 11.52
N ILE A 43 -7.75 16.39 12.56
CA ILE A 43 -9.04 15.80 12.93
C ILE A 43 -10.04 16.88 13.37
N ASP A 44 -9.59 17.89 14.11
CA ASP A 44 -10.40 19.03 14.51
C ASP A 44 -10.85 19.88 13.30
N ARG A 45 -10.06 19.88 12.21
CA ARG A 45 -10.46 20.45 10.91
C ARG A 45 -11.44 19.53 10.13
N GLY A 46 -11.81 18.37 10.66
CA GLY A 46 -12.77 17.44 10.05
C GLY A 46 -12.15 16.36 9.16
N LEU A 47 -10.81 16.18 9.18
CA LEU A 47 -10.17 15.13 8.40
C LEU A 47 -10.24 13.78 9.14
N GLU A 48 -10.36 12.72 8.39
CA GLU A 48 -10.14 11.34 8.86
C GLU A 48 -8.67 10.99 8.63
N VAL A 49 -7.94 10.69 9.70
CA VAL A 49 -6.51 10.35 9.62
C VAL A 49 -6.29 8.92 10.08
N LEU A 50 -5.59 8.13 9.24
CA LEU A 50 -5.09 6.81 9.59
C LEU A 50 -3.57 6.89 9.70
N LEU A 51 -3.02 6.40 10.81
CA LEU A 51 -1.59 6.42 11.08
C LEU A 51 -0.97 5.05 10.85
N VAL A 52 0.03 4.96 9.98
CA VAL A 52 0.87 3.76 9.81
C VAL A 52 2.24 4.07 10.40
N SER A 53 2.57 3.44 11.53
CA SER A 53 3.79 3.75 12.27
C SER A 53 4.77 2.60 12.26
N SER A 54 6.05 2.94 12.23
CA SER A 54 7.17 2.04 12.52
C SER A 54 7.68 2.28 13.95
N GLY A 55 8.73 1.54 14.35
CA GLY A 55 9.44 1.79 15.61
C GLY A 55 9.29 0.70 16.68
N ALA A 56 8.50 -0.35 16.45
CA ALA A 56 8.34 -1.45 17.40
C ALA A 56 9.68 -2.11 17.74
N LEU A 57 10.54 -2.37 16.75
CA LEU A 57 11.87 -2.95 17.00
C LEU A 57 12.72 -2.07 17.94
N ALA A 58 12.76 -0.76 17.72
CA ALA A 58 13.52 0.15 18.59
C ALA A 58 12.96 0.21 20.02
N ALA A 59 11.63 0.23 20.15
CA ALA A 59 10.99 0.14 21.46
C ALA A 59 11.35 -1.17 22.19
N GLY A 60 11.42 -2.28 21.45
CA GLY A 60 11.78 -3.60 21.96
C GLY A 60 13.25 -3.68 22.39
N LEU A 61 14.18 -3.18 21.59
CA LEU A 61 15.60 -3.10 21.92
C LEU A 61 15.81 -2.40 23.27
N ARG A 62 15.21 -1.22 23.42
CA ARG A 62 15.30 -0.47 24.68
C ARG A 62 14.72 -1.25 25.86
N ARG A 63 13.53 -1.86 25.67
CA ARG A 63 12.85 -2.58 26.75
C ARG A 63 13.64 -3.81 27.25
N LEU A 64 14.38 -4.43 26.32
CA LEU A 64 15.22 -5.59 26.61
C LEU A 64 16.66 -5.23 26.98
N GLY A 65 17.03 -3.93 27.01
CA GLY A 65 18.39 -3.48 27.32
C GLY A 65 19.42 -3.89 26.25
N LEU A 66 19.00 -4.01 24.98
CA LEU A 66 19.86 -4.41 23.88
C LEU A 66 20.40 -3.20 23.12
N ASP A 67 21.72 -3.08 23.02
CA ASP A 67 22.39 -1.97 22.34
C ASP A 67 22.48 -2.15 20.83
N ARG A 68 22.32 -3.38 20.34
CA ARG A 68 22.47 -3.69 18.91
C ARG A 68 21.28 -4.50 18.39
N ARG A 69 20.93 -4.20 17.16
CA ARG A 69 19.93 -4.97 16.40
C ARG A 69 20.51 -6.34 16.04
N PRO A 70 19.86 -7.47 16.37
CA PRO A 70 20.29 -8.78 15.93
C PRO A 70 20.25 -8.94 14.41
N ASP A 71 21.10 -9.81 13.88
CA ASP A 71 21.11 -10.12 12.45
C ASP A 71 20.02 -11.13 12.09
N GLU A 72 19.66 -12.01 13.01
CA GLU A 72 18.66 -13.06 12.79
C GLU A 72 17.22 -12.54 12.78
N ILE A 73 16.45 -12.95 11.79
CA ILE A 73 15.05 -12.56 11.63
C ILE A 73 14.19 -12.93 12.84
N PRO A 74 14.23 -14.19 13.38
CA PRO A 74 13.41 -14.56 14.53
C PRO A 74 13.67 -13.70 15.78
N GLN A 75 14.93 -13.35 16.02
CA GLN A 75 15.29 -12.48 17.14
C GLN A 75 14.72 -11.08 16.94
N ARG A 76 14.78 -10.52 15.72
CA ARG A 76 14.17 -9.23 15.40
C ARG A 76 12.65 -9.25 15.57
N GLN A 77 12.01 -10.34 15.18
CA GLN A 77 10.57 -10.53 15.35
C GLN A 77 10.18 -10.55 16.84
N ALA A 78 10.90 -11.33 17.65
CA ALA A 78 10.66 -11.38 19.10
C ALA A 78 10.85 -10.02 19.77
N ILE A 79 11.88 -9.26 19.39
CA ILE A 79 12.14 -7.92 19.91
C ILE A 79 11.03 -6.95 19.48
N ALA A 80 10.62 -6.98 18.23
CA ALA A 80 9.53 -6.11 17.74
C ALA A 80 8.21 -6.44 18.43
N ALA A 81 7.92 -7.72 18.70
CA ALA A 81 6.76 -8.15 19.46
C ALA A 81 6.73 -7.54 20.89
N VAL A 82 7.86 -7.61 21.59
CA VAL A 82 8.02 -6.98 22.92
C VAL A 82 7.86 -5.47 22.82
N GLY A 83 8.36 -4.86 21.76
CA GLY A 83 8.33 -3.40 21.57
C GLY A 83 6.98 -2.85 21.10
N GLN A 84 6.14 -3.66 20.46
CA GLN A 84 4.85 -3.20 19.93
C GLN A 84 3.97 -2.58 21.02
N SER A 85 3.90 -3.20 22.19
CA SER A 85 3.14 -2.65 23.34
C SER A 85 3.71 -1.31 23.81
N GLY A 86 5.03 -1.14 23.74
CA GLY A 86 5.71 0.12 24.08
C GLY A 86 5.41 1.23 23.10
N LEU A 87 5.41 0.91 21.80
CA LEU A 87 5.05 1.84 20.73
C LEU A 87 3.60 2.34 20.89
N ILE A 88 2.65 1.42 21.08
CA ILE A 88 1.23 1.77 21.26
C ILE A 88 1.04 2.64 22.51
N LYS A 89 1.67 2.30 23.65
CA LYS A 89 1.63 3.13 24.87
C LYS A 89 2.18 4.53 24.65
N ALA A 90 3.25 4.69 23.85
CA ALA A 90 3.80 6.00 23.55
C ALA A 90 2.80 6.87 22.76
N TYR A 91 2.10 6.28 21.79
CA TYR A 91 1.04 6.97 21.07
C TYR A 91 -0.18 7.23 21.96
N GLU A 92 -0.61 6.26 22.76
CA GLU A 92 -1.71 6.44 23.73
C GLU A 92 -1.44 7.62 24.66
N ALA A 93 -0.23 7.71 25.23
CA ALA A 93 0.17 8.82 26.06
C ALA A 93 0.19 10.16 25.30
N ALA A 94 0.63 10.15 24.03
CA ALA A 94 0.68 11.35 23.21
C ALA A 94 -0.73 11.83 22.78
N PHE A 95 -1.66 10.92 22.48
CA PHE A 95 -3.06 11.23 22.17
C PHE A 95 -3.88 11.54 23.44
N GLY A 96 -3.50 11.01 24.61
CA GLY A 96 -4.26 11.11 25.87
C GLY A 96 -4.51 12.54 26.35
N GLY A 97 -3.65 13.50 26.00
CA GLY A 97 -3.86 14.91 26.27
C GLY A 97 -5.05 15.56 25.55
N TRP A 98 -5.63 14.88 24.55
CA TRP A 98 -6.75 15.36 23.72
C TRP A 98 -8.10 14.70 24.02
N ASN A 99 -8.15 13.81 25.00
CA ASN A 99 -9.35 13.02 25.35
C ASN A 99 -10.61 13.84 25.67
N ALA A 100 -10.48 15.13 25.98
CA ALA A 100 -11.62 15.97 26.31
C ALA A 100 -12.47 16.40 25.09
N LEU A 101 -11.97 16.26 23.86
CA LEU A 101 -12.60 16.78 22.64
C LEU A 101 -12.98 15.71 21.62
N LEU A 102 -12.52 14.48 21.79
CA LEU A 102 -12.68 13.41 20.80
C LEU A 102 -13.87 12.49 21.09
N THR A 103 -15.07 13.01 21.06
CA THR A 103 -16.27 12.16 21.09
C THR A 103 -16.26 11.24 19.85
N TRP A 104 -15.83 9.98 20.02
CA TRP A 104 -15.82 8.91 19.00
C TRP A 104 -14.92 9.09 17.77
N LYS A 105 -13.99 10.05 17.76
CA LYS A 105 -13.00 10.17 16.69
C LYS A 105 -11.78 9.31 17.02
N VAL A 106 -11.77 8.08 16.56
CA VAL A 106 -10.68 7.11 16.76
C VAL A 106 -9.64 7.29 15.65
N VAL A 107 -8.36 7.37 16.03
CA VAL A 107 -7.24 7.30 15.08
C VAL A 107 -6.75 5.86 15.02
N PRO A 108 -6.96 5.12 13.92
CA PRO A 108 -6.37 3.81 13.78
C PRO A 108 -4.84 3.93 13.68
N ILE A 109 -4.12 3.24 14.57
CA ILE A 109 -2.65 3.13 14.51
C ILE A 109 -2.31 1.73 14.02
N ILE A 110 -1.74 1.65 12.83
CA ILE A 110 -1.49 0.42 12.11
C ILE A 110 0.03 0.21 12.04
N ASN A 111 0.46 -1.01 12.32
CA ASN A 111 1.85 -1.44 12.13
C ASN A 111 1.87 -2.86 11.58
N GLU A 112 2.94 -3.23 10.91
CA GLU A 112 3.19 -4.59 10.48
C GLU A 112 3.25 -5.53 11.71
N ASN A 113 2.64 -6.71 11.59
CA ASN A 113 2.72 -7.71 12.65
C ASN A 113 3.99 -8.56 12.45
N ASP A 114 5.10 -8.03 12.94
CA ASP A 114 6.41 -8.68 12.84
C ASP A 114 6.45 -10.10 13.42
N THR A 115 5.50 -10.48 14.30
CA THR A 115 5.50 -11.78 15.01
C THR A 115 5.05 -12.96 14.16
N VAL A 116 4.22 -12.71 13.15
CA VAL A 116 3.63 -13.77 12.29
C VAL A 116 4.16 -13.74 10.86
N MET A 117 5.18 -12.93 10.59
CA MET A 117 5.79 -12.85 9.27
C MET A 117 6.61 -14.11 8.99
N VAL A 118 6.04 -15.03 8.24
CA VAL A 118 6.78 -16.10 7.54
C VAL A 118 7.40 -15.51 6.27
N GLU A 119 8.50 -16.07 5.79
CA GLU A 119 9.21 -15.58 4.59
C GLU A 119 8.32 -15.44 3.35
N GLU A 120 7.24 -16.22 3.29
CA GLU A 120 6.23 -16.21 2.22
C GLU A 120 5.30 -14.99 2.26
N ILE A 121 5.15 -14.32 3.42
CA ILE A 121 4.32 -13.14 3.63
C ILE A 121 5.21 -11.90 3.86
N LYS A 122 6.30 -11.78 3.13
CA LYS A 122 7.04 -10.51 3.09
C LYS A 122 6.19 -9.44 2.39
N LEU A 123 5.24 -8.84 3.12
CA LEU A 123 4.60 -7.58 2.72
C LEU A 123 5.63 -6.43 2.65
N GLY A 124 6.81 -6.68 3.17
CA GLY A 124 8.05 -5.98 2.88
C GLY A 124 8.34 -4.81 3.80
N ASP A 125 7.39 -3.97 4.10
CA ASP A 125 7.58 -2.83 5.01
C ASP A 125 6.30 -1.99 5.18
N ASN A 126 6.33 -1.09 6.16
CA ASN A 126 5.24 -0.16 6.41
C ASN A 126 4.98 0.82 5.25
N ASP A 127 5.90 0.98 4.28
CA ASP A 127 5.64 1.78 3.07
C ASP A 127 4.60 1.06 2.19
N ASN A 128 4.79 -0.23 1.94
CA ASN A 128 3.81 -1.04 1.19
C ASN A 128 2.49 -1.19 1.96
N LEU A 129 2.55 -1.43 3.29
CA LEU A 129 1.36 -1.50 4.13
C LEU A 129 0.56 -0.20 4.06
N SER A 130 1.21 0.97 4.16
CA SER A 130 0.54 2.26 4.08
C SER A 130 -0.12 2.50 2.71
N ALA A 131 0.52 2.05 1.63
CA ALA A 131 -0.06 2.09 0.30
C ALA A 131 -1.33 1.23 0.21
N MET A 132 -1.29 0.00 0.75
CA MET A 132 -2.46 -0.89 0.78
C MET A 132 -3.59 -0.30 1.61
N ILE A 133 -3.30 0.26 2.79
CA ILE A 133 -4.30 0.93 3.64
C ILE A 133 -4.90 2.14 2.92
N ALA A 134 -4.08 2.96 2.25
CA ALA A 134 -4.57 4.10 1.48
C ALA A 134 -5.57 3.68 0.38
N LEU A 135 -5.30 2.57 -0.31
CA LEU A 135 -6.18 2.03 -1.34
C LEU A 135 -7.44 1.39 -0.76
N LEU A 136 -7.30 0.60 0.32
CA LEU A 136 -8.42 -0.11 0.96
C LEU A 136 -9.43 0.86 1.59
N MET A 137 -8.93 1.93 2.18
CA MET A 137 -9.72 2.93 2.91
C MET A 137 -10.16 4.12 2.04
N ASP A 138 -9.98 4.07 0.72
CA ASP A 138 -10.28 5.17 -0.19
C ASP A 138 -9.67 6.51 0.25
N ALA A 139 -8.42 6.51 0.70
CA ALA A 139 -7.75 7.73 1.12
C ALA A 139 -7.57 8.72 -0.04
N ASP A 140 -7.70 9.99 0.24
CA ASP A 140 -7.47 11.06 -0.75
C ASP A 140 -5.99 11.29 -0.98
N PHE A 141 -5.16 11.02 0.04
CA PHE A 141 -3.70 11.16 0.01
C PHE A 141 -3.01 10.11 0.87
N LEU A 142 -1.79 9.74 0.45
CA LEU A 142 -0.80 9.07 1.28
C LEU A 142 0.35 10.04 1.55
N ILE A 143 0.60 10.39 2.81
CA ILE A 143 1.74 11.20 3.24
C ILE A 143 2.75 10.28 3.92
N ASN A 144 3.96 10.18 3.36
CA ASN A 144 5.05 9.37 3.91
C ASN A 144 6.11 10.30 4.53
N LEU A 145 6.14 10.33 5.85
CA LEU A 145 7.13 11.07 6.62
C LEU A 145 8.41 10.24 6.80
N THR A 146 9.54 10.81 6.41
CA THR A 146 10.86 10.18 6.42
C THR A 146 11.92 11.14 7.01
N ASP A 147 13.18 10.72 7.05
CA ASP A 147 14.32 11.48 7.60
C ASP A 147 14.97 12.45 6.61
N ILE A 148 14.57 12.41 5.35
CA ILE A 148 15.05 13.34 4.30
C ILE A 148 13.87 14.08 3.67
N ASP A 149 14.16 15.21 3.00
CA ASP A 149 13.11 16.10 2.48
C ASP A 149 12.22 15.48 1.41
N GLY A 150 12.69 14.46 0.69
CA GLY A 150 11.95 13.81 -0.39
C GLY A 150 12.87 12.91 -1.22
N LEU A 151 12.52 12.69 -2.48
CA LEU A 151 13.37 12.00 -3.44
C LEU A 151 14.41 12.98 -4.01
N TYR A 152 15.64 12.57 -4.00
CA TYR A 152 16.76 13.31 -4.56
C TYR A 152 17.37 12.58 -5.76
N THR A 153 18.08 13.30 -6.61
CA THR A 153 18.84 12.74 -7.74
C THR A 153 19.98 11.82 -7.29
N LYS A 154 20.48 12.03 -6.06
CA LYS A 154 21.55 11.25 -5.38
C LYS A 154 21.27 11.24 -3.88
N ASP A 155 22.04 10.48 -3.09
CA ASP A 155 21.95 10.54 -1.63
C ASP A 155 22.48 11.89 -1.07
N PRO A 156 21.60 12.77 -0.55
CA PRO A 156 22.00 14.10 -0.08
C PRO A 156 22.94 14.07 1.13
N ARG A 157 23.04 12.93 1.82
CA ARG A 157 23.97 12.74 2.95
C ARG A 157 25.43 12.52 2.48
N ARG A 158 25.60 12.12 1.23
CA ARG A 158 26.90 11.82 0.63
C ARG A 158 27.31 12.82 -0.44
N TRP A 159 26.34 13.43 -1.11
CA TRP A 159 26.56 14.26 -2.29
C TRP A 159 25.95 15.65 -2.09
N PRO A 160 26.78 16.70 -1.87
CA PRO A 160 26.27 18.07 -1.67
C PRO A 160 25.54 18.65 -2.89
N ASP A 161 25.78 18.09 -4.08
CA ASP A 161 25.13 18.46 -5.35
C ASP A 161 23.85 17.65 -5.63
N ALA A 162 23.33 16.94 -4.63
CA ALA A 162 22.05 16.23 -4.74
C ALA A 162 20.90 17.23 -4.81
N GLU A 163 20.09 17.13 -5.85
CA GLU A 163 18.92 18.00 -6.04
C GLU A 163 17.63 17.29 -5.64
N LEU A 164 16.78 17.99 -4.90
CA LEU A 164 15.44 17.51 -4.55
C LEU A 164 14.56 17.50 -5.80
N ILE A 165 13.89 16.37 -6.05
CA ILE A 165 12.89 16.23 -7.11
C ILE A 165 11.53 16.64 -6.54
N PRO A 166 10.97 17.81 -6.89
CA PRO A 166 9.74 18.31 -6.27
C PRO A 166 8.50 17.55 -6.71
N GLU A 167 8.51 16.98 -7.93
CA GLU A 167 7.34 16.32 -8.52
C GLU A 167 7.75 15.13 -9.40
N VAL A 168 7.01 14.04 -9.31
CA VAL A 168 7.16 12.85 -10.17
C VAL A 168 5.80 12.55 -10.81
N SER A 169 5.69 12.80 -12.11
CA SER A 169 4.49 12.50 -12.91
C SER A 169 4.61 11.19 -13.69
N VAL A 170 5.84 10.76 -14.00
CA VAL A 170 6.13 9.52 -14.73
C VAL A 170 7.24 8.74 -14.03
N PHE A 171 7.00 7.46 -13.77
CA PHE A 171 7.99 6.55 -13.17
C PHE A 171 8.93 5.99 -14.24
N LYS A 172 9.92 6.79 -14.64
CA LYS A 172 11.00 6.35 -15.51
C LYS A 172 12.01 5.47 -14.75
N LYS A 173 12.79 4.68 -15.45
CA LYS A 173 13.86 3.84 -14.85
C LYS A 173 14.85 4.64 -14.00
N GLU A 174 15.11 5.89 -14.38
CA GLU A 174 15.96 6.82 -13.63
C GLU A 174 15.49 7.05 -12.20
N ILE A 175 14.16 7.15 -11.97
CA ILE A 175 13.57 7.32 -10.64
C ILE A 175 13.89 6.12 -9.74
N GLU A 176 13.84 4.91 -10.27
CA GLU A 176 14.20 3.69 -9.51
C GLU A 176 15.72 3.64 -9.24
N THR A 177 16.53 4.12 -10.19
CA THR A 177 17.99 4.24 -10.03
C THR A 177 18.33 5.25 -8.94
N PHE A 178 17.73 6.44 -8.94
CA PHE A 178 17.88 7.44 -7.88
C PHE A 178 17.49 6.88 -6.50
N ALA A 179 16.35 6.23 -6.44
CA ALA A 179 15.87 5.60 -5.21
C ALA A 179 16.80 4.50 -4.68
N SER A 180 17.40 3.71 -5.56
CA SER A 180 18.33 2.64 -5.20
C SER A 180 19.65 3.17 -4.64
N SER A 181 20.07 4.38 -4.99
CA SER A 181 21.28 5.03 -4.48
C SER A 181 21.15 5.53 -3.04
N ILE A 182 19.93 5.59 -2.50
CA ILE A 182 19.62 6.11 -1.17
C ILE A 182 19.20 4.97 -0.22
N PRO A 183 20.14 4.29 0.44
CA PRO A 183 19.83 3.20 1.36
C PRO A 183 19.13 3.69 2.63
N GLY A 184 18.25 2.88 3.18
CA GLY A 184 17.66 3.12 4.51
C GLY A 184 18.68 2.88 5.62
N ALA A 185 18.77 3.79 6.60
CA ALA A 185 19.78 3.70 7.67
C ALA A 185 19.46 2.60 8.71
N LEU A 186 18.19 2.29 8.99
CA LEU A 186 17.78 1.42 10.11
C LEU A 186 16.74 0.35 9.73
N GLY A 187 16.24 0.32 8.50
CA GLY A 187 15.13 -0.56 8.13
C GLY A 187 15.29 -1.25 6.79
N THR A 188 14.40 -2.18 6.53
CA THR A 188 14.18 -2.81 5.22
C THR A 188 13.60 -1.82 4.20
N GLY A 189 13.05 -0.67 4.64
CA GLY A 189 12.40 0.36 3.85
C GLY A 189 13.35 1.50 3.46
N GLY A 190 14.11 1.34 2.37
CA GLY A 190 14.88 2.43 1.75
C GLY A 190 13.98 3.34 0.88
N MET A 191 14.58 4.28 0.14
CA MET A 191 13.83 5.13 -0.79
C MET A 191 13.12 4.28 -1.87
N LEU A 192 13.69 3.17 -2.29
CA LEU A 192 13.10 2.28 -3.30
C LEU A 192 11.74 1.70 -2.85
N SER A 193 11.57 1.35 -1.57
CA SER A 193 10.27 0.88 -1.06
C SER A 193 9.21 1.98 -1.12
N LYS A 194 9.58 3.23 -0.83
CA LYS A 194 8.71 4.40 -0.94
C LYS A 194 8.29 4.69 -2.38
N ILE A 195 9.23 4.54 -3.33
CA ILE A 195 8.91 4.67 -4.76
C ILE A 195 7.97 3.57 -5.24
N ARG A 196 8.16 2.33 -4.78
CA ARG A 196 7.22 1.23 -5.08
C ARG A 196 5.82 1.50 -4.50
N ALA A 197 5.75 1.99 -3.26
CA ALA A 197 4.49 2.41 -2.65
C ALA A 197 3.84 3.56 -3.44
N ALA A 198 4.61 4.58 -3.83
CA ALA A 198 4.13 5.69 -4.65
C ALA A 198 3.59 5.21 -6.01
N LYS A 199 4.33 4.34 -6.71
CA LYS A 199 3.89 3.75 -7.99
C LYS A 199 2.55 3.01 -7.84
N LYS A 200 2.39 2.26 -6.74
CA LYS A 200 1.17 1.52 -6.42
C LYS A 200 -0.03 2.45 -6.22
N VAL A 201 0.05 3.42 -5.32
CA VAL A 201 -1.08 4.30 -5.01
C VAL A 201 -1.43 5.26 -6.15
N THR A 202 -0.41 5.79 -6.85
CA THR A 202 -0.64 6.71 -7.97
C THR A 202 -1.23 6.01 -9.19
N SER A 203 -0.88 4.74 -9.43
CA SER A 203 -1.51 3.93 -10.47
C SER A 203 -3.00 3.68 -10.21
N ALA A 204 -3.43 3.72 -8.97
CA ALA A 204 -4.82 3.61 -8.55
C ALA A 204 -5.54 4.98 -8.40
N GLY A 205 -4.88 6.06 -8.74
CA GLY A 205 -5.47 7.40 -8.70
C GLY A 205 -5.32 8.14 -7.36
N VAL A 206 -4.55 7.60 -6.41
CA VAL A 206 -4.27 8.25 -5.11
C VAL A 206 -2.89 8.93 -5.17
N PRO A 207 -2.79 10.24 -4.98
CA PRO A 207 -1.51 10.92 -4.91
C PRO A 207 -0.74 10.58 -3.63
N MET A 208 0.60 10.68 -3.71
CA MET A 208 1.46 10.48 -2.55
C MET A 208 2.43 11.63 -2.39
N ILE A 209 2.81 11.93 -1.14
CA ILE A 209 3.88 12.87 -0.82
C ILE A 209 4.91 12.17 0.06
N ILE A 210 6.18 12.35 -0.25
CA ILE A 210 7.29 12.02 0.64
C ILE A 210 7.83 13.33 1.18
N ALA A 211 7.88 13.49 2.51
CA ALA A 211 8.36 14.70 3.16
C ALA A 211 9.16 14.38 4.43
N LYS A 212 9.96 15.33 4.88
CA LYS A 212 10.75 15.21 6.10
C LYS A 212 9.87 15.38 7.33
N GLY A 213 9.86 14.35 8.19
CA GLY A 213 8.93 14.26 9.34
C GLY A 213 9.32 15.09 10.56
N ASP A 214 10.57 15.61 10.64
CA ASP A 214 11.05 16.45 11.74
C ASP A 214 10.83 17.96 11.50
N LYS A 215 10.30 18.34 10.32
CA LYS A 215 9.96 19.74 10.06
C LYS A 215 8.78 20.17 10.93
N PRO A 216 8.86 21.34 11.57
CA PRO A 216 7.75 21.88 12.35
C PRO A 216 6.46 21.95 11.53
N ASP A 217 5.38 21.46 12.10
CA ASP A 217 4.02 21.52 11.54
C ASP A 217 3.88 20.98 10.11
N ILE A 218 4.73 20.02 9.73
CA ILE A 218 4.80 19.51 8.35
C ILE A 218 3.45 19.03 7.81
N LEU A 219 2.66 18.30 8.61
CA LEU A 219 1.36 17.81 8.19
C LEU A 219 0.37 18.97 7.97
N ILE A 220 0.35 19.92 8.88
CA ILE A 220 -0.51 21.12 8.80
C ILE A 220 -0.16 21.93 7.55
N ARG A 221 1.12 22.23 7.36
CA ARG A 221 1.63 22.99 6.21
C ARG A 221 1.34 22.33 4.87
N LEU A 222 1.50 21.00 4.79
CA LEU A 222 1.11 20.23 3.61
C LEU A 222 -0.40 20.37 3.33
N MET A 223 -1.24 20.20 4.35
CA MET A 223 -2.69 20.30 4.20
C MET A 223 -3.15 21.75 3.88
N ASP A 224 -2.39 22.75 4.26
CA ASP A 224 -2.59 24.15 3.85
C ASP A 224 -2.11 24.44 2.41
N GLY A 225 -1.57 23.41 1.73
CA GLY A 225 -1.16 23.50 0.32
C GLY A 225 0.27 23.98 0.11
N GLU A 226 1.09 24.06 1.16
CA GLU A 226 2.51 24.41 1.03
C GLU A 226 3.28 23.29 0.34
N LYS A 227 4.24 23.67 -0.50
CA LYS A 227 5.06 22.73 -1.26
C LYS A 227 6.22 22.23 -0.42
N HIS A 228 6.11 21.01 0.09
CA HIS A 228 7.16 20.32 0.82
C HIS A 228 7.36 18.92 0.27
N GLY A 229 8.61 18.51 0.13
CA GLY A 229 8.95 17.16 -0.28
C GLY A 229 8.80 16.89 -1.78
N THR A 230 8.56 15.63 -2.08
CA THR A 230 8.30 15.14 -3.45
C THR A 230 6.85 14.73 -3.58
N TYR A 231 6.15 15.34 -4.51
CA TYR A 231 4.77 15.01 -4.87
C TYR A 231 4.74 13.99 -6.02
N PHE A 232 4.06 12.88 -5.84
CA PHE A 232 3.83 11.87 -6.86
C PHE A 232 2.42 12.04 -7.44
N VAL A 233 2.38 12.38 -8.72
CA VAL A 233 1.14 12.69 -9.44
C VAL A 233 0.38 11.40 -9.74
N PRO A 234 -0.93 11.30 -9.38
CA PRO A 234 -1.72 10.13 -9.71
C PRO A 234 -1.96 10.03 -11.22
N LYS A 235 -1.93 8.82 -11.74
CA LYS A 235 -2.36 8.52 -13.11
C LYS A 235 -3.88 8.51 -13.13
N SER A 236 -4.51 9.30 -14.00
CA SER A 236 -5.94 9.22 -14.34
C SER A 236 -6.99 8.94 -13.22
N GLU A 237 -8.13 8.38 -13.58
CA GLU A 237 -9.29 8.18 -12.72
C GLU A 237 -9.04 7.24 -11.54
N ARG A 238 -9.70 7.52 -10.42
CA ARG A 238 -9.59 6.76 -9.18
C ARG A 238 -10.19 5.37 -9.36
N MET A 239 -9.39 4.35 -9.09
CA MET A 239 -9.85 2.96 -9.11
C MET A 239 -10.66 2.65 -7.83
N ALA A 240 -11.77 1.94 -7.97
CA ALA A 240 -12.55 1.51 -6.81
C ALA A 240 -11.71 0.63 -5.85
N SER A 241 -11.87 0.81 -4.54
CA SER A 241 -11.07 0.14 -3.48
C SER A 241 -11.03 -1.38 -3.62
N ARG A 242 -12.16 -2.00 -3.99
CA ARG A 242 -12.22 -3.45 -4.24
C ARG A 242 -11.30 -3.88 -5.37
N LYS A 243 -11.24 -3.11 -6.44
CA LYS A 243 -10.33 -3.37 -7.57
C LYS A 243 -8.87 -3.17 -7.17
N CYS A 244 -8.60 -2.15 -6.37
CA CYS A 244 -7.26 -1.92 -5.81
C CYS A 244 -6.82 -3.10 -4.93
N TRP A 245 -7.70 -3.59 -4.06
CA TRP A 245 -7.41 -4.74 -3.22
C TRP A 245 -7.11 -6.00 -4.05
N ILE A 246 -7.92 -6.29 -5.07
CA ILE A 246 -7.69 -7.42 -5.99
C ILE A 246 -6.34 -7.27 -6.69
N ALA A 247 -6.05 -6.10 -7.27
CA ALA A 247 -4.86 -5.87 -8.08
C ALA A 247 -3.55 -5.93 -7.30
N TYR A 248 -3.55 -5.44 -6.05
CA TYR A 248 -2.30 -5.14 -5.34
C TYR A 248 -2.07 -5.95 -4.07
N THR A 249 -3.10 -6.68 -3.58
CA THR A 249 -3.00 -7.42 -2.31
C THR A 249 -2.95 -8.92 -2.51
N LEU A 250 -3.70 -9.44 -3.50
CA LEU A 250 -3.87 -10.86 -3.68
C LEU A 250 -2.74 -11.47 -4.51
N LYS A 251 -2.25 -12.64 -4.08
CA LYS A 251 -1.34 -13.46 -4.88
C LYS A 251 -2.18 -14.42 -5.74
N PRO A 252 -1.99 -14.44 -7.07
CA PRO A 252 -2.68 -15.38 -7.94
C PRO A 252 -2.33 -16.83 -7.58
N LYS A 253 -3.34 -17.70 -7.54
CA LYS A 253 -3.19 -19.15 -7.32
C LYS A 253 -3.21 -19.95 -8.61
N GLY A 254 -3.51 -19.31 -9.74
CA GLY A 254 -3.56 -19.93 -11.06
C GLY A 254 -3.71 -18.89 -12.14
N ARG A 255 -3.91 -19.39 -13.38
CA ARG A 255 -4.03 -18.55 -14.56
C ARG A 255 -5.13 -19.08 -15.47
N LEU A 256 -5.86 -18.17 -16.12
CA LEU A 256 -6.83 -18.45 -17.18
C LEU A 256 -6.28 -17.91 -18.50
N ILE A 257 -6.25 -18.74 -19.53
CA ILE A 257 -5.89 -18.33 -20.89
C ILE A 257 -7.17 -18.01 -21.65
N LEU A 258 -7.20 -16.83 -22.26
CA LEU A 258 -8.38 -16.27 -22.90
C LEU A 258 -8.25 -16.24 -24.43
N ASP A 259 -9.36 -16.39 -25.12
CA ASP A 259 -9.44 -16.12 -26.55
C ASP A 259 -9.49 -14.62 -26.87
N ASP A 260 -9.28 -14.25 -28.13
CA ASP A 260 -9.26 -12.86 -28.58
C ASP A 260 -10.60 -12.15 -28.33
N GLY A 261 -11.73 -12.86 -28.41
CA GLY A 261 -13.05 -12.31 -28.15
C GLY A 261 -13.24 -11.92 -26.69
N ALA A 262 -12.79 -12.77 -25.76
CA ALA A 262 -12.82 -12.47 -24.34
C ALA A 262 -11.85 -11.32 -24.00
N VAL A 263 -10.66 -11.30 -24.59
CA VAL A 263 -9.69 -10.21 -24.43
C VAL A 263 -10.32 -8.87 -24.83
N GLN A 264 -10.94 -8.80 -26.00
CA GLN A 264 -11.62 -7.60 -26.48
C GLN A 264 -12.77 -7.20 -25.55
N ALA A 265 -13.59 -8.15 -25.11
CA ALA A 265 -14.71 -7.90 -24.21
C ALA A 265 -14.27 -7.34 -22.84
N LEU A 266 -13.16 -7.85 -22.28
CA LEU A 266 -12.64 -7.41 -21.00
C LEU A 266 -11.95 -6.04 -21.10
N ILE A 267 -11.04 -5.86 -22.06
CA ILE A 267 -10.18 -4.68 -22.16
C ILE A 267 -10.96 -3.47 -22.66
N HIS A 268 -11.75 -3.63 -23.72
CA HIS A 268 -12.40 -2.50 -24.40
C HIS A 268 -13.86 -2.27 -23.99
N HIS A 269 -14.53 -3.31 -23.49
CA HIS A 269 -15.95 -3.19 -23.13
C HIS A 269 -16.26 -3.40 -21.66
N GLY A 270 -15.26 -3.66 -20.79
CA GLY A 270 -15.42 -3.79 -19.33
C GLY A 270 -16.45 -4.85 -18.93
N LYS A 271 -16.54 -5.94 -19.69
CA LYS A 271 -17.49 -7.04 -19.44
C LYS A 271 -16.96 -8.03 -18.41
N SER A 272 -17.83 -8.89 -17.90
CA SER A 272 -17.46 -10.05 -17.08
C SER A 272 -16.84 -11.15 -17.95
N LEU A 273 -15.98 -11.99 -17.38
CA LEU A 273 -15.39 -13.14 -18.05
C LEU A 273 -16.36 -14.31 -18.02
N LEU A 274 -16.80 -14.73 -19.20
CA LEU A 274 -17.68 -15.88 -19.39
C LEU A 274 -16.87 -17.15 -19.72
N PRO A 275 -17.40 -18.36 -19.44
CA PRO A 275 -16.70 -19.62 -19.75
C PRO A 275 -16.34 -19.79 -21.21
N ILE A 276 -17.16 -19.26 -22.12
CA ILE A 276 -16.96 -19.39 -23.58
C ILE A 276 -15.64 -18.78 -24.06
N GLY A 277 -15.15 -17.73 -23.37
CA GLY A 277 -13.89 -17.06 -23.72
C GLY A 277 -12.64 -17.66 -23.07
N ILE A 278 -12.77 -18.79 -22.35
CA ILE A 278 -11.64 -19.45 -21.68
C ILE A 278 -11.14 -20.60 -22.53
N VAL A 279 -9.88 -20.52 -22.92
CA VAL A 279 -9.18 -21.54 -23.71
C VAL A 279 -8.52 -22.57 -22.81
N ASP A 280 -7.85 -22.12 -21.74
CA ASP A 280 -7.17 -23.03 -20.82
C ASP A 280 -7.12 -22.52 -19.37
N VAL A 281 -6.83 -23.45 -18.42
CA VAL A 281 -6.82 -23.23 -16.97
C VAL A 281 -5.57 -23.85 -16.35
N GLU A 282 -4.70 -23.04 -15.79
CA GLU A 282 -3.48 -23.44 -15.12
C GLU A 282 -3.60 -23.27 -13.58
N GLY A 283 -3.04 -24.22 -12.83
CA GLY A 283 -3.05 -24.20 -11.37
C GLY A 283 -4.29 -24.83 -10.75
N GLU A 284 -4.28 -24.93 -9.40
CA GLU A 284 -5.39 -25.42 -8.59
C GLU A 284 -5.85 -24.34 -7.62
N PHE A 285 -7.15 -24.06 -7.61
CA PHE A 285 -7.71 -23.00 -6.79
C PHE A 285 -9.21 -23.21 -6.54
N ASP A 286 -9.67 -22.65 -5.43
CA ASP A 286 -11.05 -22.68 -4.99
C ASP A 286 -11.83 -21.42 -5.41
N VAL A 287 -13.15 -21.45 -5.21
CA VAL A 287 -14.03 -20.29 -5.38
C VAL A 287 -13.53 -19.12 -4.53
N GLY A 288 -13.53 -17.92 -5.12
CA GLY A 288 -13.06 -16.69 -4.47
C GLY A 288 -11.55 -16.50 -4.51
N ALA A 289 -10.79 -17.46 -5.05
CA ALA A 289 -9.36 -17.29 -5.25
C ALA A 289 -9.05 -16.23 -6.30
N ALA A 290 -7.92 -15.54 -6.13
CA ALA A 290 -7.38 -14.67 -7.17
C ALA A 290 -6.66 -15.50 -8.24
N VAL A 291 -6.95 -15.21 -9.51
CA VAL A 291 -6.27 -15.82 -10.67
C VAL A 291 -5.84 -14.75 -11.65
N GLU A 292 -4.69 -14.96 -12.29
CA GLU A 292 -4.31 -14.15 -13.43
C GLU A 292 -5.13 -14.55 -14.65
N PHE A 293 -5.32 -13.63 -15.56
CA PHE A 293 -5.77 -13.97 -16.90
C PHE A 293 -4.81 -13.37 -17.93
N ALA A 294 -4.56 -14.16 -18.98
CA ALA A 294 -3.60 -13.87 -20.03
C ALA A 294 -4.22 -14.19 -21.39
N ASP A 295 -3.67 -13.64 -22.44
CA ASP A 295 -4.01 -13.99 -23.81
C ASP A 295 -3.35 -15.32 -24.25
N THR A 296 -3.58 -15.73 -25.50
CA THR A 296 -2.98 -16.94 -26.09
C THR A 296 -1.46 -16.83 -26.28
N ALA A 297 -0.89 -15.61 -26.26
CA ALA A 297 0.55 -15.38 -26.26
C ALA A 297 1.17 -15.41 -24.85
N GLN A 298 0.39 -15.76 -23.82
CA GLN A 298 0.79 -15.78 -22.39
C GLN A 298 1.09 -14.38 -21.82
N GLU A 299 0.70 -13.31 -22.51
CA GLU A 299 0.82 -11.97 -21.96
C GLU A 299 -0.22 -11.73 -20.88
N LYS A 300 0.23 -11.29 -19.71
CA LYS A 300 -0.64 -10.99 -18.58
C LYS A 300 -1.52 -9.79 -18.89
N LEU A 301 -2.83 -9.99 -18.86
CA LEU A 301 -3.84 -8.95 -19.06
C LEU A 301 -4.45 -8.41 -17.78
N GLY A 302 -4.42 -9.19 -16.69
CA GLY A 302 -4.99 -8.75 -15.42
C GLY A 302 -5.11 -9.84 -14.37
N ILE A 303 -5.92 -9.55 -13.35
CA ILE A 303 -6.20 -10.42 -12.20
C ILE A 303 -7.68 -10.32 -11.81
N GLY A 304 -8.28 -11.40 -11.34
CA GLY A 304 -9.66 -11.38 -10.85
C GLY A 304 -9.98 -12.49 -9.86
N LEU A 305 -11.13 -12.38 -9.18
CA LEU A 305 -11.64 -13.40 -8.27
C LEU A 305 -12.60 -14.33 -9.00
N VAL A 306 -12.33 -15.61 -8.96
CA VAL A 306 -13.14 -16.62 -9.64
C VAL A 306 -14.38 -17.02 -8.86
N ASN A 307 -15.47 -17.28 -9.58
CA ASN A 307 -16.74 -17.76 -9.02
C ASN A 307 -16.87 -19.29 -9.02
N TYR A 308 -15.90 -19.99 -9.58
CA TYR A 308 -15.87 -21.45 -9.74
C TYR A 308 -14.49 -22.00 -9.36
N THR A 309 -14.39 -23.26 -8.99
CA THR A 309 -13.11 -23.92 -8.78
C THR A 309 -12.35 -24.15 -10.11
N ALA A 310 -11.05 -24.42 -10.04
CA ALA A 310 -10.24 -24.76 -11.21
C ALA A 310 -10.83 -25.94 -12.01
N SER A 311 -11.30 -26.98 -11.29
CA SER A 311 -11.90 -28.16 -11.89
C SER A 311 -13.21 -27.85 -12.60
N ASP A 312 -14.06 -27.01 -12.00
CA ASP A 312 -15.32 -26.58 -12.61
C ASP A 312 -15.06 -25.77 -13.88
N ILE A 313 -14.10 -24.82 -13.83
CA ILE A 313 -13.75 -24.00 -14.99
C ILE A 313 -13.21 -24.85 -16.12
N ARG A 314 -12.36 -25.86 -15.83
CA ARG A 314 -11.90 -26.81 -16.86
C ARG A 314 -13.04 -27.57 -17.51
N ALA A 315 -14.08 -27.91 -16.75
CA ALA A 315 -15.25 -28.64 -17.25
C ALA A 315 -16.17 -27.78 -18.13
N ILE A 316 -16.21 -26.44 -17.88
CA ILE A 316 -17.11 -25.52 -18.58
C ILE A 316 -16.42 -24.59 -19.59
N LYS A 317 -15.09 -24.57 -19.66
CA LYS A 317 -14.33 -23.74 -20.62
C LYS A 317 -14.83 -23.96 -22.05
N GLY A 318 -15.00 -22.88 -22.79
CA GLY A 318 -15.52 -22.89 -24.15
C GLY A 318 -17.04 -23.07 -24.25
N LEU A 319 -17.76 -23.32 -23.18
CA LEU A 319 -19.22 -23.51 -23.21
C LEU A 319 -19.95 -22.16 -23.05
N LYS A 320 -21.17 -22.11 -23.63
CA LYS A 320 -22.10 -21.01 -23.43
C LYS A 320 -22.68 -21.08 -22.01
N THR A 321 -22.98 -19.92 -21.42
CA THR A 321 -23.53 -19.79 -20.06
C THR A 321 -24.75 -20.68 -19.76
N LEU A 322 -25.60 -20.92 -20.76
CA LEU A 322 -26.78 -21.78 -20.60
C LEU A 322 -26.41 -23.26 -20.39
N GLN A 323 -25.26 -23.71 -20.83
CA GLN A 323 -24.79 -25.09 -20.74
C GLN A 323 -24.08 -25.42 -19.42
N ILE A 324 -23.77 -24.41 -18.57
CA ILE A 324 -23.08 -24.61 -17.30
C ILE A 324 -23.83 -25.58 -16.41
N LYS A 325 -25.15 -25.33 -16.22
CA LYS A 325 -26.01 -26.17 -15.34
C LYS A 325 -26.08 -27.62 -15.82
N GLU A 326 -26.16 -27.83 -17.11
CA GLU A 326 -26.17 -29.16 -17.70
C GLU A 326 -24.85 -29.89 -17.47
N ARG A 327 -23.72 -29.17 -17.57
CA ARG A 327 -22.37 -29.75 -17.43
C ARG A 327 -21.97 -30.03 -16.00
N LEU A 328 -22.28 -29.10 -15.06
CA LEU A 328 -21.86 -29.21 -13.65
C LEU A 328 -22.96 -29.75 -12.72
N GLY A 329 -24.21 -29.74 -13.14
CA GLY A 329 -25.34 -30.02 -12.27
C GLY A 329 -25.82 -28.81 -11.43
N PHE A 330 -25.03 -27.75 -11.36
CA PHE A 330 -25.33 -26.49 -10.66
C PHE A 330 -24.83 -25.28 -11.44
N LYS A 331 -25.35 -24.08 -11.14
CA LYS A 331 -24.91 -22.82 -11.75
C LYS A 331 -25.18 -21.67 -10.77
N PRO A 332 -24.21 -21.32 -9.91
CA PRO A 332 -24.34 -20.19 -8.98
C PRO A 332 -24.23 -18.84 -9.70
N TYR A 333 -23.42 -18.74 -10.78
CA TYR A 333 -23.15 -17.53 -11.53
C TYR A 333 -23.17 -17.78 -13.04
N ASP A 334 -23.38 -16.72 -13.81
CA ASP A 334 -23.30 -16.76 -15.27
C ASP A 334 -21.87 -16.60 -15.76
N GLU A 335 -21.03 -15.89 -14.98
CA GLU A 335 -19.66 -15.56 -15.28
C GLU A 335 -18.65 -16.30 -14.39
N VAL A 336 -17.46 -16.57 -14.94
CA VAL A 336 -16.32 -17.10 -14.21
C VAL A 336 -15.68 -16.02 -13.32
N ILE A 337 -15.59 -14.78 -13.83
CA ILE A 337 -15.16 -13.61 -13.07
C ILE A 337 -16.11 -12.45 -13.37
N HIS A 338 -16.73 -11.90 -12.33
CA HIS A 338 -17.57 -10.71 -12.47
C HIS A 338 -16.72 -9.46 -12.73
N ARG A 339 -17.19 -8.54 -13.56
CA ARG A 339 -16.48 -7.31 -13.94
C ARG A 339 -16.05 -6.44 -12.74
N ASP A 340 -16.80 -6.47 -11.64
CA ASP A 340 -16.45 -5.73 -10.43
C ASP A 340 -15.35 -6.42 -9.60
N ASN A 341 -15.11 -7.72 -9.87
CA ASN A 341 -14.08 -8.55 -9.29
C ASN A 341 -12.87 -8.75 -10.22
N LEU A 342 -12.76 -7.94 -11.27
CA LEU A 342 -11.76 -8.06 -12.33
C LEU A 342 -11.03 -6.73 -12.50
N VAL A 343 -9.71 -6.82 -12.61
CA VAL A 343 -8.82 -5.68 -12.87
C VAL A 343 -7.97 -6.00 -14.10
N VAL A 344 -8.12 -5.20 -15.13
CA VAL A 344 -7.22 -5.22 -16.27
C VAL A 344 -5.98 -4.44 -15.92
N THR A 345 -4.81 -5.03 -16.10
CA THR A 345 -3.54 -4.33 -15.95
C THR A 345 -3.33 -3.48 -17.20
N PRO A 346 -3.10 -2.17 -17.10
CA PRO A 346 -2.73 -1.39 -18.28
C PRO A 346 -1.41 -1.93 -18.85
N PRO A 347 -1.26 -1.98 -20.17
CA PRO A 347 -0.06 -2.45 -20.87
C PRO A 347 1.19 -1.66 -20.50
#